data_a441bdef3b0b9663cf591262b50f8789
#
_entry.id   a441bdef3b0b9663cf591262b50f8789
#
_cell.length_a   1.000
_cell.length_b   1.000
_cell.length_c   1.000
_cell.angle_alpha   90.00
_cell.angle_beta   90.00
_cell.angle_gamma   90.00
#
_symmetry.space_group_name_H-M   'P 1'
#
loop_
_entity.id
_entity.type
_entity.pdbx_description
1 polymer ?
#
loop_
_entity_poly.entity_id
_entity_poly.type
_entity_poly.pdbx_seq_one_letter_code
_entity_poly.pdbx_strand_id
1 'polypeptide(L)'
;MATRMRWITFDCFGTLVDWQAGFAGAVRPIFGERTDDVLRIYYAHEAIVEQLKPHRSYKEVLVTALARAAQECGVAMPSTETARPLAEAWASMPVFDDVEPMLAELRRDGWRLAVLTNCDEDLFGLTHQRFQSPFDLVLTAERVRGYKPAPWHFLAFERITRVDRRDWVHVANSWYHDIAPARALGIQHVWLDRDRTGEPGVPALAHVHSAAEVKQAASRLADRVDPAQVPVYC
;
A
#
# COMPACT_ATOMS: atom_id res chain seq x y z
N MET A 1 -26.19 -20.16 -11.19
CA MET A 1 -25.81 -19.35 -10.03
C MET A 1 -24.90 -18.22 -10.52
N ALA A 2 -25.18 -16.97 -10.22
CA ALA A 2 -24.29 -15.87 -10.58
C ALA A 2 -22.93 -16.08 -9.86
N THR A 3 -21.84 -16.03 -10.60
CA THR A 3 -20.49 -16.19 -10.04
C THR A 3 -20.25 -15.04 -9.06
N ARG A 4 -20.03 -15.37 -7.80
CA ARG A 4 -19.74 -14.41 -6.73
C ARG A 4 -18.48 -13.61 -7.09
N MET A 5 -18.58 -12.29 -7.19
CA MET A 5 -17.47 -11.43 -7.61
C MET A 5 -16.59 -11.11 -6.40
N ARG A 6 -15.39 -11.68 -6.37
CA ARG A 6 -14.41 -11.47 -5.29
C ARG A 6 -13.43 -10.38 -5.67
N TRP A 7 -13.11 -9.54 -4.70
CA TRP A 7 -12.13 -8.47 -4.84
C TRP A 7 -10.96 -8.65 -3.88
N ILE A 8 -9.77 -8.41 -4.39
CA ILE A 8 -8.59 -8.24 -3.58
C ILE A 8 -8.00 -6.85 -3.84
N THR A 9 -7.75 -6.11 -2.79
CA THR A 9 -7.14 -4.79 -2.86
C THR A 9 -5.75 -4.85 -2.25
N PHE A 10 -4.82 -4.13 -2.85
CA PHE A 10 -3.43 -4.05 -2.40
C PHE A 10 -3.07 -2.61 -2.05
N ASP A 11 -2.31 -2.41 -1.00
CA ASP A 11 -1.39 -1.30 -0.96
C ASP A 11 -0.30 -1.49 -2.02
N CYS A 12 0.39 -0.43 -2.44
CA CYS A 12 1.36 -0.50 -3.52
C CYS A 12 2.81 -0.47 -3.01
N PHE A 13 3.21 0.66 -2.44
CA PHE A 13 4.61 0.92 -2.09
C PHE A 13 4.98 0.28 -0.76
N GLY A 14 5.97 -0.62 -0.78
CA GLY A 14 6.32 -1.51 0.32
C GLY A 14 5.59 -2.86 0.28
N THR A 15 4.48 -2.96 -0.46
CA THR A 15 3.68 -4.17 -0.61
C THR A 15 3.95 -4.87 -1.94
N LEU A 16 3.77 -4.17 -3.05
CA LEU A 16 3.98 -4.66 -4.41
C LEU A 16 5.29 -4.15 -5.01
N VAL A 17 5.73 -2.96 -4.60
CA VAL A 17 6.89 -2.24 -5.11
C VAL A 17 7.87 -2.00 -3.98
N ASP A 18 9.15 -2.32 -4.19
CA ASP A 18 10.25 -2.01 -3.28
C ASP A 18 10.64 -0.53 -3.42
N TRP A 19 9.80 0.32 -2.82
CA TRP A 19 10.02 1.75 -2.87
C TRP A 19 11.19 2.20 -2.00
N GLN A 20 11.53 1.46 -0.94
CA GLN A 20 12.65 1.79 -0.05
C GLN A 20 13.98 1.71 -0.81
N ALA A 21 14.19 0.61 -1.56
CA ALA A 21 15.38 0.48 -2.40
C ALA A 21 15.41 1.53 -3.51
N GLY A 22 14.28 1.78 -4.19
CA GLY A 22 14.18 2.80 -5.24
C GLY A 22 14.43 4.21 -4.71
N PHE A 23 13.82 4.54 -3.57
CA PHE A 23 13.97 5.86 -2.95
C PHE A 23 15.39 6.09 -2.42
N ALA A 24 15.99 5.10 -1.75
CA ALA A 24 17.37 5.17 -1.31
C ALA A 24 18.35 5.42 -2.48
N GLY A 25 18.12 4.73 -3.61
CA GLY A 25 18.89 4.95 -4.84
C GLY A 25 18.80 6.38 -5.36
N ALA A 26 17.59 6.97 -5.32
CA ALA A 26 17.32 8.33 -5.80
C ALA A 26 17.95 9.42 -4.91
N VAL A 27 17.98 9.22 -3.59
CA VAL A 27 18.50 10.23 -2.65
C VAL A 27 19.99 10.06 -2.32
N ARG A 28 20.58 8.90 -2.60
CA ARG A 28 22.00 8.64 -2.35
C ARG A 28 22.96 9.63 -3.05
N PRO A 29 22.74 10.05 -4.30
CA PRO A 29 23.56 11.09 -4.93
C PRO A 29 23.50 12.44 -4.19
N ILE A 30 22.43 12.68 -3.41
CA ILE A 30 22.20 13.93 -2.68
C ILE A 30 22.88 13.89 -1.32
N PHE A 31 22.72 12.81 -0.56
CA PHE A 31 23.13 12.71 0.84
C PHE A 31 24.36 11.84 1.09
N GLY A 32 24.87 11.11 0.07
CA GLY A 32 26.04 10.26 0.17
C GLY A 32 25.91 9.23 1.30
N GLU A 33 26.91 9.20 2.19
CA GLU A 33 26.94 8.30 3.35
C GLU A 33 25.86 8.59 4.41
N ARG A 34 25.26 9.80 4.37
CA ARG A 34 24.20 10.20 5.32
C ARG A 34 22.79 9.75 4.88
N THR A 35 22.69 9.06 3.73
CA THR A 35 21.41 8.64 3.15
C THR A 35 20.56 7.83 4.13
N ASP A 36 21.13 6.83 4.77
CA ASP A 36 20.39 5.92 5.64
C ASP A 36 19.89 6.63 6.92
N ASP A 37 20.68 7.58 7.46
CA ASP A 37 20.26 8.41 8.58
C ASP A 37 19.08 9.31 8.21
N VAL A 38 19.16 9.97 7.04
CA VAL A 38 18.11 10.86 6.55
C VAL A 38 16.83 10.07 6.28
N LEU A 39 16.91 8.91 5.65
CA LEU A 39 15.74 8.08 5.35
C LEU A 39 15.05 7.56 6.61
N ARG A 40 15.81 7.14 7.61
CA ARG A 40 15.24 6.69 8.90
C ARG A 40 14.38 7.77 9.55
N ILE A 41 14.79 9.04 9.46
CA ILE A 41 14.05 10.19 9.99
C ILE A 41 12.92 10.60 9.04
N TYR A 42 13.14 10.48 7.72
CA TYR A 42 12.16 10.79 6.69
C TYR A 42 10.84 10.02 6.89
N TYR A 43 10.88 8.72 7.16
CA TYR A 43 9.67 7.91 7.34
C TYR A 43 8.77 8.40 8.47
N ALA A 44 9.35 8.91 9.56
CA ALA A 44 8.57 9.51 10.65
C ALA A 44 7.94 10.85 10.23
N HIS A 45 8.68 11.69 9.50
CA HIS A 45 8.16 12.97 9.00
C HIS A 45 7.11 12.79 7.91
N GLU A 46 7.25 11.80 7.04
CA GLU A 46 6.28 11.49 5.99
C GLU A 46 4.89 11.25 6.58
N ALA A 47 4.78 10.31 7.54
CA ALA A 47 3.53 10.01 8.21
C ALA A 47 2.88 11.23 8.89
N ILE A 48 3.69 12.15 9.42
CA ILE A 48 3.21 13.41 10.02
C ILE A 48 2.71 14.37 8.92
N VAL A 49 3.47 14.54 7.83
CA VAL A 49 3.16 15.50 6.77
C VAL A 49 1.90 15.08 6.00
N GLU A 50 1.68 13.79 5.78
CA GLU A 50 0.46 13.26 5.18
C GLU A 50 -0.82 13.65 5.93
N GLN A 51 -0.74 13.78 7.25
CA GLN A 51 -1.90 14.12 8.10
C GLN A 51 -2.14 15.63 8.21
N LEU A 52 -1.25 16.48 7.70
CA LEU A 52 -1.42 17.94 7.75
C LEU A 52 -2.60 18.41 6.88
N LYS A 53 -3.26 19.49 7.29
CA LYS A 53 -4.35 20.12 6.55
C LYS A 53 -3.91 21.51 6.05
N PRO A 54 -4.38 21.94 4.87
CA PRO A 54 -5.21 21.19 3.89
C PRO A 54 -4.46 20.01 3.27
N HIS A 55 -5.21 19.11 2.57
CA HIS A 55 -4.61 18.01 1.83
C HIS A 55 -3.56 18.52 0.83
N ARG A 56 -2.41 17.85 0.79
CA ARG A 56 -1.28 18.14 -0.10
C ARG A 56 -1.10 17.01 -1.10
N SER A 57 -0.51 17.28 -2.25
CA SER A 57 -0.04 16.23 -3.14
C SER A 57 1.05 15.40 -2.47
N TYR A 58 1.20 14.16 -2.88
CA TYR A 58 2.27 13.31 -2.34
C TYR A 58 3.65 13.85 -2.70
N LYS A 59 3.80 14.49 -3.86
CA LYS A 59 5.04 15.20 -4.22
C LYS A 59 5.41 16.29 -3.22
N GLU A 60 4.42 17.06 -2.73
CA GLU A 60 4.66 18.04 -1.67
C GLU A 60 5.00 17.38 -0.31
N VAL A 61 4.38 16.24 -0.01
CA VAL A 61 4.70 15.42 1.16
C VAL A 61 6.16 14.96 1.12
N LEU A 62 6.60 14.37 0.00
CA LEU A 62 7.97 13.91 -0.22
C LEU A 62 9.00 15.01 0.06
N VAL A 63 8.84 16.16 -0.60
CA VAL A 63 9.77 17.30 -0.46
C VAL A 63 9.79 17.83 0.97
N THR A 64 8.60 17.99 1.57
CA THR A 64 8.50 18.56 2.92
C THR A 64 9.09 17.62 3.97
N ALA A 65 8.80 16.33 3.88
CA ALA A 65 9.32 15.33 4.80
C ALA A 65 10.83 15.17 4.67
N LEU A 66 11.35 15.16 3.43
CA LEU A 66 12.78 15.06 3.17
C LEU A 66 13.54 16.28 3.68
N ALA A 67 13.00 17.49 3.47
CA ALA A 67 13.60 18.72 3.98
C ALA A 67 13.69 18.72 5.52
N ARG A 68 12.64 18.29 6.20
CA ARG A 68 12.63 18.15 7.66
C ARG A 68 13.67 17.14 8.15
N ALA A 69 13.74 15.98 7.49
CA ALA A 69 14.69 14.94 7.85
C ALA A 69 16.13 15.40 7.65
N ALA A 70 16.44 16.06 6.53
CA ALA A 70 17.76 16.62 6.26
C ALA A 70 18.15 17.68 7.32
N GLN A 71 17.22 18.57 7.66
CA GLN A 71 17.45 19.59 8.69
C GLN A 71 17.74 18.94 10.05
N GLU A 72 16.99 17.93 10.45
CA GLU A 72 17.19 17.21 11.72
C GLU A 72 18.53 16.46 11.74
N CYS A 73 18.96 15.93 10.59
CA CYS A 73 20.29 15.35 10.42
C CYS A 73 21.44 16.36 10.34
N GLY A 74 21.15 17.66 10.29
CA GLY A 74 22.15 18.69 10.08
C GLY A 74 22.79 18.66 8.68
N VAL A 75 22.07 18.17 7.68
CA VAL A 75 22.51 18.06 6.28
C VAL A 75 21.79 19.11 5.44
N ALA A 76 22.54 19.80 4.57
CA ALA A 76 21.94 20.77 3.68
C ALA A 76 21.03 20.08 2.63
N MET A 77 19.80 20.57 2.49
CA MET A 77 18.96 20.23 1.35
C MET A 77 19.48 20.96 0.11
N PRO A 78 19.82 20.27 -0.96
CA PRO A 78 19.95 20.92 -2.26
C PRO A 78 18.60 21.50 -2.66
N SER A 79 18.59 22.53 -3.50
CA SER A 79 17.40 23.34 -3.84
C SER A 79 16.11 22.55 -4.11
N THR A 80 14.97 23.23 -4.15
CA THR A 80 13.63 22.66 -4.49
C THR A 80 13.57 21.87 -5.82
N GLU A 81 14.54 22.03 -6.71
CA GLU A 81 14.72 21.19 -7.91
C GLU A 81 15.08 19.75 -7.59
N THR A 82 15.52 19.45 -6.37
CA THR A 82 15.88 18.10 -5.89
C THR A 82 14.67 17.15 -5.80
N ALA A 83 13.46 17.69 -5.81
CA ALA A 83 12.24 16.86 -5.86
C ALA A 83 12.04 16.17 -7.23
N ARG A 84 12.62 16.71 -8.29
CA ARG A 84 12.50 16.17 -9.65
C ARG A 84 13.10 14.76 -9.78
N PRO A 85 14.33 14.49 -9.31
CA PRO A 85 14.89 13.15 -9.30
C PRO A 85 14.08 12.14 -8.49
N LEU A 86 13.39 12.57 -7.43
CA LEU A 86 12.51 11.70 -6.65
C LEU A 86 11.30 11.23 -7.46
N ALA A 87 10.63 12.16 -8.16
CA ALA A 87 9.50 11.81 -9.04
C ALA A 87 9.95 10.94 -10.24
N GLU A 88 11.14 11.20 -10.79
CA GLU A 88 11.73 10.40 -11.88
C GLU A 88 12.08 8.97 -11.39
N ALA A 89 12.49 8.81 -10.13
CA ALA A 89 12.77 7.50 -9.54
C ALA A 89 11.54 6.60 -9.47
N TRP A 90 10.33 7.18 -9.42
CA TRP A 90 9.08 6.40 -9.38
C TRP A 90 8.93 5.44 -10.56
N ALA A 91 9.35 5.84 -11.75
CA ALA A 91 9.31 5.00 -12.96
C ALA A 91 10.27 3.80 -12.89
N SER A 92 11.30 3.85 -12.05
CA SER A 92 12.35 2.84 -11.95
C SER A 92 12.26 1.97 -10.68
N MET A 93 11.34 2.26 -9.76
CA MET A 93 11.18 1.47 -8.54
C MET A 93 10.88 0.01 -8.87
N PRO A 94 11.61 -0.95 -8.30
CA PRO A 94 11.43 -2.37 -8.63
C PRO A 94 10.11 -2.91 -8.06
N VAL A 95 9.39 -3.67 -8.87
CA VAL A 95 8.32 -4.55 -8.39
C VAL A 95 8.99 -5.77 -7.76
N PHE A 96 8.52 -6.23 -6.60
CA PHE A 96 9.07 -7.45 -5.99
C PHE A 96 8.84 -8.66 -6.90
N ASP A 97 9.83 -9.55 -6.99
CA ASP A 97 9.82 -10.68 -7.92
C ASP A 97 8.65 -11.66 -7.72
N ASP A 98 8.12 -11.73 -6.49
CA ASP A 98 7.01 -12.62 -6.12
C ASP A 98 5.62 -12.05 -6.44
N VAL A 99 5.54 -10.81 -6.94
CA VAL A 99 4.26 -10.09 -7.14
C VAL A 99 3.55 -10.52 -8.41
N GLU A 100 4.21 -10.49 -9.57
CA GLU A 100 3.55 -10.85 -10.84
C GLU A 100 3.01 -12.28 -10.86
N PRO A 101 3.74 -13.30 -10.36
CA PRO A 101 3.17 -14.64 -10.22
C PRO A 101 1.90 -14.67 -9.35
N MET A 102 1.90 -13.97 -8.22
CA MET A 102 0.74 -13.86 -7.33
C MET A 102 -0.46 -13.21 -8.03
N LEU A 103 -0.26 -12.06 -8.68
CA LEU A 103 -1.33 -11.34 -9.39
C LEU A 103 -1.94 -12.21 -10.50
N ALA A 104 -1.09 -12.88 -11.29
CA ALA A 104 -1.54 -13.79 -12.35
C ALA A 104 -2.34 -14.97 -11.80
N GLU A 105 -1.94 -15.54 -10.66
CA GLU A 105 -2.69 -16.61 -10.00
C GLU A 105 -4.04 -16.16 -9.48
N LEU A 106 -4.10 -15.00 -8.82
CA LEU A 106 -5.36 -14.42 -8.34
C LEU A 106 -6.34 -14.16 -9.50
N ARG A 107 -5.85 -13.63 -10.62
CA ARG A 107 -6.65 -13.44 -11.83
C ARG A 107 -7.23 -14.76 -12.38
N ARG A 108 -6.39 -15.80 -12.47
CA ARG A 108 -6.85 -17.14 -12.92
C ARG A 108 -7.95 -17.72 -12.03
N ASP A 109 -7.88 -17.41 -10.73
CA ASP A 109 -8.86 -17.86 -9.75
C ASP A 109 -10.11 -16.93 -9.69
N GLY A 110 -10.22 -15.96 -10.62
CA GLY A 110 -11.39 -15.10 -10.78
C GLY A 110 -11.48 -13.92 -9.82
N TRP A 111 -10.38 -13.56 -9.16
CA TRP A 111 -10.33 -12.34 -8.36
C TRP A 111 -10.23 -11.10 -9.24
N ARG A 112 -10.96 -10.04 -8.87
CA ARG A 112 -10.70 -8.68 -9.34
C ARG A 112 -9.64 -8.03 -8.48
N LEU A 113 -8.71 -7.31 -9.14
CA LEU A 113 -7.55 -6.70 -8.50
C LEU A 113 -7.72 -5.20 -8.43
N ALA A 114 -7.45 -4.60 -7.27
CA ALA A 114 -7.42 -3.15 -7.13
C ALA A 114 -6.25 -2.68 -6.27
N VAL A 115 -5.88 -1.40 -6.44
CA VAL A 115 -4.83 -0.74 -5.66
C VAL A 115 -5.42 0.42 -4.86
N LEU A 116 -5.06 0.49 -3.57
CA LEU A 116 -5.36 1.59 -2.64
C LEU A 116 -4.02 2.18 -2.16
N THR A 117 -3.60 3.33 -2.70
CA THR A 117 -2.23 3.83 -2.51
C THR A 117 -2.16 5.28 -2.04
N ASN A 118 -1.23 5.57 -1.11
CA ASN A 118 -0.90 6.91 -0.63
C ASN A 118 0.02 7.64 -1.63
N CYS A 119 -0.43 7.85 -2.87
CA CYS A 119 0.38 8.39 -3.95
C CYS A 119 -0.47 9.32 -4.83
N ASP A 120 0.18 10.18 -5.62
CA ASP A 120 -0.47 10.96 -6.68
C ASP A 120 -0.76 10.09 -7.90
N GLU A 121 -1.77 10.45 -8.71
CA GLU A 121 -2.20 9.65 -9.87
C GLU A 121 -1.10 9.54 -10.95
N ASP A 122 -0.37 10.62 -11.22
CA ASP A 122 0.71 10.63 -12.19
C ASP A 122 1.91 9.77 -11.75
N LEU A 123 2.29 9.82 -10.47
CA LEU A 123 3.34 8.98 -9.90
C LEU A 123 2.94 7.50 -9.97
N PHE A 124 1.70 7.17 -9.57
CA PHE A 124 1.23 5.80 -9.72
C PHE A 124 1.18 5.36 -11.18
N GLY A 125 0.82 6.26 -12.11
CA GLY A 125 0.81 5.99 -13.55
C GLY A 125 2.16 5.52 -14.08
N LEU A 126 3.26 6.08 -13.58
CA LEU A 126 4.63 5.63 -13.91
C LEU A 126 4.91 4.22 -13.39
N THR A 127 4.53 3.95 -12.15
CA THR A 127 4.69 2.64 -11.52
C THR A 127 3.80 1.58 -12.17
N HIS A 128 2.55 1.95 -12.54
CA HIS A 128 1.57 1.03 -13.11
C HIS A 128 2.05 0.38 -14.41
N GLN A 129 2.86 1.10 -15.19
CA GLN A 129 3.45 0.57 -16.44
C GLN A 129 4.43 -0.59 -16.20
N ARG A 130 4.87 -0.80 -14.97
CA ARG A 130 5.77 -1.89 -14.59
C ARG A 130 5.04 -3.23 -14.37
N PHE A 131 3.73 -3.18 -14.14
CA PHE A 131 2.92 -4.38 -13.93
C PHE A 131 2.45 -4.98 -15.25
N GLN A 132 2.56 -6.29 -15.40
CA GLN A 132 2.02 -7.04 -16.52
C GLN A 132 0.53 -7.34 -16.31
N SER A 133 0.14 -7.53 -15.06
CA SER A 133 -1.25 -7.77 -14.66
C SER A 133 -1.99 -6.46 -14.45
N PRO A 134 -3.04 -6.13 -15.22
CA PRO A 134 -3.79 -4.90 -15.05
C PRO A 134 -4.59 -4.89 -13.72
N PHE A 135 -4.82 -3.71 -13.16
CA PHE A 135 -5.75 -3.54 -12.04
C PHE A 135 -7.12 -3.06 -12.56
N ASP A 136 -8.19 -3.62 -12.00
CA ASP A 136 -9.58 -3.26 -12.38
C ASP A 136 -9.99 -1.90 -11.79
N LEU A 137 -9.37 -1.50 -10.67
CA LEU A 137 -9.59 -0.21 -10.02
C LEU A 137 -8.32 0.26 -9.31
N VAL A 138 -8.06 1.57 -9.42
CA VAL A 138 -6.98 2.25 -8.70
C VAL A 138 -7.57 3.43 -7.95
N LEU A 139 -7.28 3.52 -6.65
CA LEU A 139 -7.63 4.65 -5.80
C LEU A 139 -6.36 5.20 -5.15
N THR A 140 -6.00 6.41 -5.57
CA THR A 140 -4.85 7.16 -5.07
C THR A 140 -5.27 8.13 -3.96
N ALA A 141 -4.32 8.58 -3.13
CA ALA A 141 -4.57 9.64 -2.15
C ALA A 141 -5.08 10.92 -2.80
N GLU A 142 -4.57 11.26 -3.98
CA GLU A 142 -5.03 12.41 -4.76
C GLU A 142 -6.51 12.27 -5.11
N ARG A 143 -6.93 11.09 -5.61
CA ARG A 143 -8.32 10.82 -6.04
C ARG A 143 -9.30 10.85 -4.88
N VAL A 144 -8.94 10.30 -3.73
CA VAL A 144 -9.80 10.29 -2.53
C VAL A 144 -9.63 11.51 -1.64
N ARG A 145 -8.65 12.38 -1.95
CA ARG A 145 -8.26 13.58 -1.21
C ARG A 145 -7.95 13.30 0.26
N GLY A 146 -7.18 12.25 0.49
CA GLY A 146 -6.77 11.86 1.84
C GLY A 146 -5.80 10.70 1.82
N TYR A 147 -5.05 10.58 2.90
CA TYR A 147 -4.03 9.57 3.11
C TYR A 147 -4.51 8.49 4.09
N LYS A 148 -4.15 7.23 3.85
CA LYS A 148 -4.21 6.21 4.90
C LYS A 148 -3.29 6.65 6.06
N PRO A 149 -3.63 6.40 7.33
CA PRO A 149 -4.65 5.46 7.82
C PRO A 149 -6.08 6.00 7.84
N ALA A 150 -6.36 7.22 7.35
CA ALA A 150 -7.74 7.67 7.25
C ALA A 150 -8.53 6.73 6.31
N PRO A 151 -9.83 6.50 6.57
CA PRO A 151 -10.59 5.42 5.94
C PRO A 151 -11.01 5.69 4.49
N TRP A 152 -10.62 6.80 3.90
CA TRP A 152 -11.18 7.31 2.64
C TRP A 152 -11.02 6.37 1.45
N HIS A 153 -9.87 5.72 1.30
CA HIS A 153 -9.63 4.73 0.26
C HIS A 153 -10.59 3.54 0.38
N PHE A 154 -10.72 2.99 1.58
CA PHE A 154 -11.58 1.84 1.86
C PHE A 154 -13.06 2.17 1.62
N LEU A 155 -13.53 3.31 2.13
CA LEU A 155 -14.90 3.76 1.95
C LEU A 155 -15.22 4.09 0.49
N ALA A 156 -14.29 4.70 -0.23
CA ALA A 156 -14.42 4.97 -1.66
C ALA A 156 -14.50 3.67 -2.46
N PHE A 157 -13.65 2.69 -2.15
CA PHE A 157 -13.66 1.38 -2.78
C PHE A 157 -14.99 0.66 -2.59
N GLU A 158 -15.46 0.55 -1.34
CA GLU A 158 -16.75 -0.07 -1.01
C GLU A 158 -17.92 0.61 -1.74
N ARG A 159 -17.93 1.94 -1.78
CA ARG A 159 -18.97 2.73 -2.47
C ARG A 159 -18.99 2.52 -3.99
N ILE A 160 -17.81 2.46 -4.62
CA ILE A 160 -17.68 2.31 -6.09
C ILE A 160 -18.05 0.89 -6.52
N THR A 161 -17.51 -0.11 -5.82
CA THR A 161 -17.66 -1.51 -6.21
C THR A 161 -18.93 -2.15 -5.69
N ARG A 162 -19.47 -1.63 -4.59
CA ARG A 162 -20.59 -2.20 -3.84
C ARG A 162 -20.33 -3.66 -3.43
N VAL A 163 -19.04 -3.98 -3.21
CA VAL A 163 -18.63 -5.32 -2.80
C VAL A 163 -19.16 -5.65 -1.40
N ASP A 164 -19.60 -6.89 -1.20
CA ASP A 164 -19.83 -7.40 0.16
C ASP A 164 -18.46 -7.60 0.83
N ARG A 165 -18.31 -7.19 2.08
CA ARG A 165 -17.04 -7.32 2.82
C ARG A 165 -16.56 -8.76 2.96
N ARG A 166 -17.46 -9.73 2.86
CA ARG A 166 -17.16 -11.15 2.76
C ARG A 166 -16.39 -11.52 1.48
N ASP A 167 -16.54 -10.71 0.41
CA ASP A 167 -15.97 -10.90 -0.91
C ASP A 167 -14.78 -9.99 -1.16
N TRP A 168 -14.30 -9.34 -0.12
CA TRP A 168 -13.22 -8.36 -0.20
C TRP A 168 -12.13 -8.65 0.82
N VAL A 169 -10.89 -8.80 0.32
CA VAL A 169 -9.69 -8.96 1.13
C VAL A 169 -8.72 -7.82 0.80
N HIS A 170 -8.19 -7.15 1.83
CA HIS A 170 -7.13 -6.16 1.68
C HIS A 170 -5.78 -6.76 2.05
N VAL A 171 -4.73 -6.49 1.25
CA VAL A 171 -3.37 -7.00 1.44
C VAL A 171 -2.39 -5.85 1.51
N ALA A 172 -1.57 -5.80 2.55
CA ALA A 172 -0.59 -4.74 2.73
C ALA A 172 0.55 -5.13 3.64
N ASN A 173 1.72 -4.48 3.46
CA ASN A 173 2.86 -4.56 4.36
C ASN A 173 2.70 -3.63 5.57
N SER A 174 2.17 -2.41 5.37
CA SER A 174 2.08 -1.42 6.44
C SER A 174 0.98 -1.75 7.44
N TRP A 175 1.38 -2.02 8.69
CA TRP A 175 0.42 -2.16 9.77
C TRP A 175 -0.33 -0.85 10.03
N TYR A 176 0.40 0.26 10.14
CA TYR A 176 -0.15 1.56 10.49
C TYR A 176 -1.12 2.10 9.44
N HIS A 177 -0.70 2.10 8.17
CA HIS A 177 -1.50 2.72 7.11
C HIS A 177 -2.66 1.84 6.64
N ASP A 178 -2.56 0.51 6.78
CA ASP A 178 -3.45 -0.41 6.09
C ASP A 178 -4.12 -1.42 7.00
N ILE A 179 -3.35 -2.22 7.76
CA ILE A 179 -3.90 -3.35 8.49
C ILE A 179 -4.74 -2.89 9.68
N ALA A 180 -4.26 -1.92 10.45
CA ALA A 180 -5.01 -1.36 11.57
C ALA A 180 -6.34 -0.72 11.14
N PRO A 181 -6.40 0.16 10.10
CA PRO A 181 -7.66 0.70 9.64
C PRO A 181 -8.57 -0.33 8.97
N ALA A 182 -8.06 -1.27 8.15
CA ALA A 182 -8.86 -2.35 7.58
C ALA A 182 -9.54 -3.18 8.68
N ARG A 183 -8.77 -3.52 9.73
CA ARG A 183 -9.30 -4.21 10.91
C ARG A 183 -10.39 -3.39 11.62
N ALA A 184 -10.14 -2.12 11.88
CA ALA A 184 -11.11 -1.22 12.53
C ALA A 184 -12.42 -1.09 11.74
N LEU A 185 -12.35 -1.18 10.41
CA LEU A 185 -13.50 -1.16 9.51
C LEU A 185 -14.16 -2.54 9.34
N GLY A 186 -13.62 -3.61 9.92
CA GLY A 186 -14.14 -4.97 9.74
C GLY A 186 -13.92 -5.54 8.33
N ILE A 187 -12.91 -5.04 7.60
CA ILE A 187 -12.51 -5.55 6.29
C ILE A 187 -11.59 -6.74 6.48
N GLN A 188 -11.79 -7.81 5.71
CA GLN A 188 -10.88 -8.95 5.74
C GLN A 188 -9.50 -8.52 5.24
N HIS A 189 -8.44 -8.95 5.92
CA HIS A 189 -7.09 -8.48 5.61
C HIS A 189 -6.04 -9.56 5.78
N VAL A 190 -5.02 -9.47 4.94
CA VAL A 190 -3.78 -10.25 4.99
C VAL A 190 -2.64 -9.27 5.24
N TRP A 191 -1.92 -9.46 6.32
CA TRP A 191 -0.69 -8.73 6.57
C TRP A 191 0.46 -9.43 5.85
N LEU A 192 0.97 -8.82 4.80
CA LEU A 192 2.16 -9.25 4.07
C LEU A 192 3.38 -8.55 4.68
N ASP A 193 3.86 -9.08 5.81
CA ASP A 193 4.97 -8.54 6.59
C ASP A 193 6.31 -8.87 5.93
N ARG A 194 6.68 -8.10 4.90
CA ARG A 194 7.94 -8.26 4.16
C ARG A 194 9.15 -7.97 5.02
N ASP A 195 9.02 -7.02 5.93
CA ASP A 195 10.11 -6.55 6.79
C ASP A 195 10.29 -7.40 8.04
N ARG A 196 9.41 -8.39 8.27
CA ARG A 196 9.41 -9.26 9.46
C ARG A 196 9.43 -8.49 10.76
N THR A 197 8.63 -7.43 10.82
CA THR A 197 8.55 -6.52 11.97
C THR A 197 7.91 -7.15 13.20
N GLY A 198 7.19 -8.25 13.01
CA GLY A 198 6.47 -8.95 14.07
C GLY A 198 5.12 -8.29 14.43
N GLU A 199 4.27 -9.04 15.11
CA GLU A 199 2.91 -8.58 15.44
C GLU A 199 2.91 -7.48 16.50
N PRO A 200 2.20 -6.36 16.29
CA PRO A 200 2.08 -5.29 17.27
C PRO A 200 1.05 -5.58 18.39
N GLY A 201 1.09 -6.76 18.96
CA GLY A 201 0.26 -7.15 20.11
C GLY A 201 -1.20 -7.54 19.79
N VAL A 202 -1.65 -7.37 18.55
CA VAL A 202 -2.99 -7.77 18.09
C VAL A 202 -2.84 -8.49 16.75
N PRO A 203 -3.31 -9.77 16.63
CA PRO A 203 -3.08 -10.54 15.40
C PRO A 203 -3.87 -9.99 14.20
N ALA A 204 -3.27 -10.04 12.99
CA ALA A 204 -3.97 -9.91 11.74
C ALA A 204 -4.87 -11.13 11.49
N LEU A 205 -5.87 -11.02 10.59
CA LEU A 205 -6.72 -12.17 10.21
C LEU A 205 -5.92 -13.25 9.48
N ALA A 206 -4.90 -12.85 8.70
CA ALA A 206 -3.86 -13.70 8.18
C ALA A 206 -2.55 -12.92 8.15
N HIS A 207 -1.43 -13.59 8.47
CA HIS A 207 -0.08 -13.03 8.50
C HIS A 207 0.81 -13.91 7.62
N VAL A 208 1.46 -13.30 6.63
CA VAL A 208 2.33 -13.97 5.66
C VAL A 208 3.58 -13.13 5.40
N HIS A 209 4.64 -13.74 4.87
CA HIS A 209 5.92 -13.06 4.65
C HIS A 209 6.33 -13.02 3.16
N SER A 210 5.53 -13.64 2.29
CA SER A 210 5.78 -13.68 0.84
C SER A 210 4.47 -13.53 0.08
N ALA A 211 4.52 -12.87 -1.08
CA ALA A 211 3.35 -12.76 -1.95
C ALA A 211 2.85 -14.14 -2.44
N ALA A 212 3.73 -15.15 -2.52
CA ALA A 212 3.34 -16.51 -2.87
C ALA A 212 2.30 -17.14 -1.91
N GLU A 213 2.24 -16.66 -0.66
CA GLU A 213 1.31 -17.16 0.37
C GLU A 213 -0.05 -16.43 0.34
N VAL A 214 -0.10 -15.24 -0.29
CA VAL A 214 -1.26 -14.33 -0.26
C VAL A 214 -2.50 -14.99 -0.84
N LYS A 215 -2.39 -15.66 -1.98
CA LYS A 215 -3.55 -16.31 -2.64
C LYS A 215 -4.23 -17.30 -1.71
N GLN A 216 -3.46 -18.17 -1.07
CA GLN A 216 -4.02 -19.17 -0.16
C GLN A 216 -4.65 -18.50 1.08
N ALA A 217 -4.00 -17.50 1.64
CA ALA A 217 -4.52 -16.75 2.79
C ALA A 217 -5.83 -16.03 2.45
N ALA A 218 -5.88 -15.31 1.32
CA ALA A 218 -7.07 -14.59 0.86
C ALA A 218 -8.24 -15.53 0.56
N SER A 219 -7.98 -16.66 -0.11
CA SER A 219 -9.03 -17.65 -0.39
C SER A 219 -9.62 -18.24 0.89
N ARG A 220 -8.78 -18.59 1.86
CA ARG A 220 -9.27 -19.09 3.17
C ARG A 220 -10.14 -18.07 3.90
N LEU A 221 -9.85 -16.77 3.78
CA LEU A 221 -10.65 -15.71 4.38
C LEU A 221 -12.01 -15.59 3.66
N ALA A 222 -12.01 -15.50 2.32
CA ALA A 222 -13.22 -15.36 1.52
C ALA A 222 -14.16 -16.58 1.58
N ASP A 223 -13.61 -17.76 1.83
CA ASP A 223 -14.37 -19.01 1.92
C ASP A 223 -14.86 -19.33 3.35
N ARG A 224 -14.54 -18.47 4.34
CA ARG A 224 -15.08 -18.62 5.70
C ARG A 224 -16.60 -18.49 5.65
N VAL A 225 -17.30 -19.57 6.02
CA VAL A 225 -18.74 -19.56 6.22
C VAL A 225 -19.02 -18.74 7.49
N ASP A 226 -19.85 -17.71 7.36
CA ASP A 226 -20.34 -16.98 8.54
C ASP A 226 -21.07 -17.98 9.46
N PRO A 227 -20.63 -18.15 10.72
CA PRO A 227 -21.30 -19.07 11.65
C PRO A 227 -22.78 -18.76 11.86
N ALA A 228 -23.20 -17.50 11.59
CA ALA A 228 -24.61 -17.10 11.66
C ALA A 228 -25.45 -17.62 10.46
N GLN A 229 -24.83 -18.19 9.42
CA GLN A 229 -25.50 -18.75 8.25
C GLN A 229 -25.52 -20.28 8.22
N VAL A 230 -25.00 -20.94 9.25
CA VAL A 230 -25.18 -22.41 9.40
C VAL A 230 -26.63 -22.63 9.79
N PRO A 231 -27.47 -23.30 8.96
CA PRO A 231 -28.82 -23.63 9.36
C PRO A 231 -28.77 -24.49 10.63
N VAL A 232 -29.34 -23.97 11.71
CA VAL A 232 -29.59 -24.80 12.90
C VAL A 232 -30.72 -25.75 12.49
N TYR A 233 -30.38 -26.95 12.06
CA TYR A 233 -31.36 -28.01 11.91
C TYR A 233 -31.77 -28.43 13.34
N CYS A 234 -32.95 -27.99 13.77
CA CYS A 234 -33.68 -28.55 14.92
C CYS A 234 -34.28 -29.88 14.55
#